data_aa989b85fb62e589b121fc0f22c6aa60
#
_entry.id   aa989b85fb62e589b121fc0f22c6aa60
#
_cell.length_a   1.000
_cell.length_b   1.000
_cell.length_c   1.000
_cell.angle_alpha   90.00
_cell.angle_beta   90.00
_cell.angle_gamma   90.00
#
_symmetry.space_group_name_H-M   'P 1'
#
loop_
_entity.id
_entity.type
_entity.pdbx_description
1 polymer ?
#
loop_
_entity_poly.entity_id
_entity_poly.type
_entity_poly.pdbx_seq_one_letter_code
_entity_poly.pdbx_strand_id
1 'polypeptide(L)'
;MSRRRTVVHSLLLLFAGTLAVSQCVIAEPKPLWEFGLGVGAVSLPDYRGSDERRTYPVPIPYLVYRGDFFKADRDGVRGELFDSKVAELSISAHATAPVDSDDNAARRGMEDLSPTLELGPSLDLHLWRSHDERYKLDVVLPVRVPFTVESSPRYIGWVFAPRVNLDVEHVAGQKGWNMGLGVGPVFAARRFNDYFYSIEDRDVTPIRPRYEAEGGYSGLNVLTSLSKKFPKYWVGAYLSYGALSGAGFEDSPLVKTKSSLSGGIGFAWMIGESSRLVESEDD
;
A
#
# COMPACT_ATOMS: atom_id res chain seq x y z
N MET A 1 -85.71 -9.53 -32.44
CA MET A 1 -85.30 -8.40 -31.60
C MET A 1 -84.50 -8.95 -30.38
N SER A 2 -83.21 -8.93 -30.45
CA SER A 2 -82.30 -9.53 -29.45
C SER A 2 -81.72 -8.45 -28.62
N ARG A 3 -81.91 -8.51 -27.29
CA ARG A 3 -81.26 -7.64 -26.30
C ARG A 3 -79.93 -8.29 -25.89
N ARG A 4 -78.79 -7.68 -26.23
CA ARG A 4 -77.47 -8.04 -25.73
C ARG A 4 -77.34 -7.45 -24.32
N ARG A 5 -77.12 -8.31 -23.33
CA ARG A 5 -76.69 -7.92 -21.96
C ARG A 5 -75.17 -7.81 -21.95
N THR A 6 -74.70 -6.60 -21.64
CA THR A 6 -73.27 -6.31 -21.39
C THR A 6 -72.98 -6.67 -19.95
N VAL A 7 -72.06 -7.62 -19.72
CA VAL A 7 -71.58 -7.97 -18.40
C VAL A 7 -70.32 -7.14 -18.18
N VAL A 8 -70.39 -6.23 -17.19
CA VAL A 8 -69.22 -5.43 -16.72
C VAL A 8 -68.46 -6.28 -15.67
N HIS A 9 -67.25 -6.71 -16.03
CA HIS A 9 -66.38 -7.36 -15.09
C HIS A 9 -65.54 -6.25 -14.37
N SER A 10 -65.80 -6.03 -13.09
CA SER A 10 -64.99 -5.21 -12.22
C SER A 10 -63.73 -5.97 -11.86
N LEU A 11 -62.59 -5.53 -12.37
CA LEU A 11 -61.27 -6.01 -12.01
C LEU A 11 -60.81 -5.30 -10.72
N LEU A 12 -60.88 -5.96 -9.59
CA LEU A 12 -60.28 -5.54 -8.32
C LEU A 12 -58.78 -5.80 -8.41
N LEU A 13 -57.97 -4.75 -8.62
CA LEU A 13 -56.54 -4.76 -8.48
C LEU A 13 -56.20 -4.71 -6.96
N LEU A 14 -55.82 -5.85 -6.41
CA LEU A 14 -55.16 -5.95 -5.12
C LEU A 14 -53.71 -5.44 -5.26
N PHE A 15 -53.45 -4.23 -4.78
CA PHE A 15 -52.10 -3.69 -4.61
C PHE A 15 -51.51 -4.33 -3.35
N ALA A 16 -50.80 -5.44 -3.49
CA ALA A 16 -49.96 -6.00 -2.44
C ALA A 16 -48.71 -5.12 -2.33
N GLY A 17 -48.73 -4.15 -1.41
CA GLY A 17 -47.56 -3.38 -1.02
C GLY A 17 -46.55 -4.30 -0.35
N THR A 18 -45.49 -4.68 -1.06
CA THR A 18 -44.30 -5.28 -0.48
C THR A 18 -43.57 -4.19 0.33
N LEU A 19 -43.75 -4.23 1.63
CA LEU A 19 -42.90 -3.52 2.58
C LEU A 19 -41.47 -4.09 2.39
N ALA A 20 -40.64 -3.38 1.66
CA ALA A 20 -39.19 -3.61 1.66
C ALA A 20 -38.70 -3.23 3.06
N VAL A 21 -38.55 -4.23 3.90
CA VAL A 21 -37.78 -4.08 5.16
C VAL A 21 -36.36 -3.89 4.74
N SER A 22 -35.89 -2.66 4.72
CA SER A 22 -34.47 -2.34 4.66
C SER A 22 -33.83 -2.98 5.89
N GLN A 23 -33.15 -4.11 5.69
CA GLN A 23 -32.28 -4.64 6.72
C GLN A 23 -31.14 -3.62 6.85
N CYS A 24 -31.18 -2.82 7.92
CA CYS A 24 -29.99 -2.15 8.40
C CYS A 24 -28.96 -3.23 8.65
N VAL A 25 -27.91 -3.28 7.84
CA VAL A 25 -26.71 -4.04 8.13
C VAL A 25 -26.10 -3.33 9.32
N ILE A 26 -26.34 -3.85 10.53
CA ILE A 26 -25.65 -3.37 11.74
C ILE A 26 -24.24 -3.91 11.60
N ALA A 27 -23.27 -3.00 11.47
CA ALA A 27 -21.85 -3.35 11.50
C ALA A 27 -21.57 -4.17 12.77
N GLU A 28 -20.90 -5.29 12.61
CA GLU A 28 -20.59 -6.16 13.75
C GLU A 28 -19.57 -5.44 14.65
N PRO A 29 -19.86 -5.22 15.95
CA PRO A 29 -18.96 -4.46 16.79
C PRO A 29 -17.62 -5.19 16.96
N LYS A 30 -16.50 -4.48 16.72
CA LYS A 30 -15.14 -5.02 16.75
C LYS A 30 -14.35 -4.46 17.92
N PRO A 31 -13.33 -5.19 18.43
CA PRO A 31 -12.45 -4.66 19.48
C PRO A 31 -11.80 -3.33 19.07
N LEU A 32 -11.74 -2.36 19.99
CA LEU A 32 -11.07 -1.07 19.75
C LEU A 32 -9.61 -1.25 19.36
N TRP A 33 -8.93 -2.24 19.93
CA TRP A 33 -7.58 -2.61 19.54
C TRP A 33 -7.37 -4.11 19.60
N GLU A 34 -6.48 -4.59 18.74
CA GLU A 34 -5.98 -5.95 18.71
C GLU A 34 -4.45 -5.89 18.60
N PHE A 35 -3.78 -6.74 19.36
CA PHE A 35 -2.33 -6.82 19.36
C PHE A 35 -1.86 -8.25 19.15
N GLY A 36 -0.81 -8.40 18.36
CA GLY A 36 -0.16 -9.66 18.08
C GLY A 36 1.32 -9.49 17.82
N LEU A 37 2.04 -10.58 17.84
CA LEU A 37 3.44 -10.63 17.45
C LEU A 37 3.64 -11.77 16.46
N GLY A 38 4.51 -11.53 15.50
CA GLY A 38 4.78 -12.48 14.46
C GLY A 38 6.18 -12.39 13.90
N VAL A 39 6.40 -13.21 12.91
CA VAL A 39 7.65 -13.26 12.15
C VAL A 39 7.34 -13.29 10.67
N GLY A 40 8.24 -12.75 9.88
CA GLY A 40 8.16 -12.75 8.44
C GLY A 40 9.53 -12.78 7.79
N ALA A 41 9.50 -12.81 6.48
CA ALA A 41 10.68 -12.64 5.66
C ALA A 41 10.35 -11.70 4.51
N VAL A 42 11.25 -10.75 4.24
CA VAL A 42 11.16 -9.85 3.11
C VAL A 42 12.39 -10.00 2.24
N SER A 43 12.20 -10.12 0.93
CA SER A 43 13.26 -10.17 -0.06
C SER A 43 13.23 -8.90 -0.89
N LEU A 44 14.30 -8.11 -0.78
CA LEU A 44 14.43 -6.79 -1.40
C LEU A 44 15.69 -6.75 -2.27
N PRO A 45 15.69 -6.08 -3.42
CA PRO A 45 16.93 -5.66 -4.06
C PRO A 45 17.61 -4.62 -3.17
N ASP A 46 18.92 -4.49 -3.23
CA ASP A 46 19.67 -3.51 -2.44
C ASP A 46 19.14 -2.08 -2.67
N TYR A 47 18.82 -1.75 -3.92
CA TYR A 47 18.07 -0.55 -4.34
C TYR A 47 17.32 -0.87 -5.65
N ARG A 48 16.41 -0.03 -6.05
CA ARG A 48 15.65 -0.23 -7.30
C ARG A 48 16.60 -0.20 -8.48
N GLY A 49 16.65 -1.29 -9.25
CA GLY A 49 17.57 -1.46 -10.37
C GLY A 49 18.87 -2.20 -10.03
N SER A 50 19.09 -2.58 -8.78
CA SER A 50 20.15 -3.53 -8.41
C SER A 50 19.77 -4.94 -8.85
N ASP A 51 20.73 -5.69 -9.35
CA ASP A 51 20.64 -7.14 -9.62
C ASP A 51 20.96 -7.98 -8.38
N GLU A 52 21.51 -7.35 -7.35
CA GLU A 52 21.75 -7.98 -6.06
C GLU A 52 20.60 -7.72 -5.10
N ARG A 53 20.30 -8.75 -4.29
CA ARG A 53 19.17 -8.73 -3.39
C ARG A 53 19.45 -9.48 -2.10
N ARG A 54 18.76 -9.07 -1.03
CA ARG A 54 18.89 -9.68 0.29
C ARG A 54 17.53 -10.09 0.84
N THR A 55 17.55 -11.12 1.68
CA THR A 55 16.37 -11.57 2.40
C THR A 55 16.59 -11.32 3.88
N TYR A 56 15.66 -10.59 4.47
CA TYR A 56 15.70 -10.22 5.89
C TYR A 56 14.60 -10.93 6.65
N PRO A 57 14.92 -11.62 7.77
CA PRO A 57 13.91 -11.96 8.75
C PRO A 57 13.43 -10.66 9.42
N VAL A 58 12.12 -10.50 9.55
CA VAL A 58 11.54 -9.30 10.16
C VAL A 58 10.56 -9.68 11.27
N PRO A 59 10.60 -9.01 12.42
CA PRO A 59 9.52 -9.10 13.39
C PRO A 59 8.29 -8.41 12.79
N ILE A 60 7.12 -9.00 13.00
CA ILE A 60 5.85 -8.43 12.56
C ILE A 60 5.04 -8.06 13.81
N PRO A 61 5.05 -6.79 14.22
CA PRO A 61 4.06 -6.32 15.18
C PRO A 61 2.70 -6.26 14.46
N TYR A 62 1.77 -7.12 14.85
CA TYR A 62 0.39 -7.00 14.43
C TYR A 62 -0.31 -6.06 15.40
N LEU A 63 -0.78 -4.95 14.91
CA LEU A 63 -1.52 -3.97 15.68
C LEU A 63 -2.69 -3.47 14.83
N VAL A 64 -3.89 -3.65 15.33
CA VAL A 64 -5.09 -3.00 14.81
C VAL A 64 -5.62 -2.09 15.91
N TYR A 65 -5.85 -0.83 15.56
CA TYR A 65 -6.43 0.15 16.46
C TYR A 65 -7.47 0.97 15.68
N ARG A 66 -8.69 1.00 16.20
CA ARG A 66 -9.87 1.64 15.56
C ARG A 66 -10.30 2.85 16.36
N GLY A 67 -9.39 3.81 16.50
CA GLY A 67 -9.69 5.10 17.16
C GLY A 67 -9.99 6.20 16.15
N ASP A 68 -10.48 7.33 16.64
CA ASP A 68 -10.96 8.43 15.79
C ASP A 68 -9.84 9.20 15.07
N PHE A 69 -8.63 9.23 15.63
CA PHE A 69 -7.50 10.00 15.07
C PHE A 69 -6.35 9.10 14.59
N PHE A 70 -6.10 8.01 15.28
CA PHE A 70 -5.00 7.10 14.99
C PHE A 70 -5.58 5.76 14.57
N LYS A 71 -5.30 5.34 13.36
CA LYS A 71 -5.67 4.03 12.84
C LYS A 71 -4.42 3.22 12.54
N ALA A 72 -4.45 1.97 12.89
CA ALA A 72 -3.44 0.99 12.51
C ALA A 72 -4.17 -0.28 12.06
N ASP A 73 -4.02 -0.63 10.81
CA ASP A 73 -4.71 -1.74 10.17
C ASP A 73 -3.86 -2.34 9.04
N ARG A 74 -4.48 -3.08 8.13
CA ARG A 74 -3.80 -3.71 6.99
C ARG A 74 -3.16 -2.72 6.01
N ASP A 75 -3.66 -1.48 5.95
CA ASP A 75 -3.16 -0.42 5.08
C ASP A 75 -1.95 0.31 5.69
N GLY A 76 -1.63 -0.02 6.94
CA GLY A 76 -0.49 0.48 7.68
C GLY A 76 -0.87 1.26 8.94
N VAL A 77 0.11 1.99 9.47
CA VAL A 77 -0.09 2.92 10.58
C VAL A 77 -0.24 4.32 10.00
N ARG A 78 -1.38 4.94 10.24
CA ARG A 78 -1.68 6.29 9.76
C ARG A 78 -2.29 7.15 10.86
N GLY A 79 -1.92 8.43 10.84
CA GLY A 79 -2.63 9.47 11.58
C GLY A 79 -3.71 10.04 10.68
N GLU A 80 -4.96 9.75 10.96
CA GLU A 80 -6.08 10.32 10.22
C GLU A 80 -6.29 11.76 10.64
N LEU A 81 -6.09 12.67 9.70
CA LEU A 81 -6.28 14.10 9.91
C LEU A 81 -7.69 14.56 9.51
N PHE A 82 -8.29 13.87 8.58
CA PHE A 82 -9.63 14.13 8.07
C PHE A 82 -10.12 12.88 7.32
N ASP A 83 -11.36 12.47 7.59
CA ASP A 83 -12.05 11.40 6.88
C ASP A 83 -13.45 11.84 6.49
N SER A 84 -13.84 11.46 5.28
CA SER A 84 -15.21 11.64 4.75
C SER A 84 -15.52 10.50 3.77
N LYS A 85 -16.79 10.41 3.35
CA LYS A 85 -17.22 9.45 2.32
C LYS A 85 -16.50 9.58 0.96
N VAL A 86 -15.78 10.67 0.74
CA VAL A 86 -15.16 10.99 -0.57
C VAL A 86 -13.64 11.00 -0.49
N ALA A 87 -13.08 11.41 0.66
CA ALA A 87 -11.64 11.59 0.79
C ALA A 87 -11.18 11.43 2.24
N GLU A 88 -10.00 10.83 2.39
CA GLU A 88 -9.26 10.73 3.66
C GLU A 88 -7.92 11.47 3.50
N LEU A 89 -7.52 12.23 4.51
CA LEU A 89 -6.18 12.82 4.62
C LEU A 89 -5.45 12.16 5.77
N SER A 90 -4.33 11.53 5.48
CA SER A 90 -3.54 10.76 6.44
C SER A 90 -2.06 11.09 6.36
N ILE A 91 -1.25 10.49 7.25
CA ILE A 91 0.21 10.54 7.20
C ILE A 91 0.72 9.21 6.69
N SER A 92 1.44 9.27 5.56
CA SER A 92 2.08 8.12 4.94
C SER A 92 3.55 8.00 5.39
N ALA A 93 4.00 6.77 5.58
CA ALA A 93 5.39 6.46 5.87
C ALA A 93 5.93 5.37 4.92
N HIS A 94 7.24 5.46 4.60
CA HIS A 94 7.97 4.42 3.86
C HIS A 94 9.40 4.36 4.38
N ALA A 95 10.05 3.20 4.31
CA ALA A 95 11.43 3.03 4.73
C ALA A 95 12.19 2.12 3.76
N THR A 96 13.51 2.35 3.65
CA THR A 96 14.43 1.49 2.90
C THR A 96 15.42 0.81 3.85
N ALA A 97 15.93 -0.36 3.45
CA ALA A 97 17.00 -1.04 4.16
C ALA A 97 18.36 -0.36 3.88
N PRO A 98 19.34 -0.50 4.79
CA PRO A 98 20.71 -0.07 4.52
C PRO A 98 21.37 -0.97 3.47
N VAL A 99 22.35 -0.42 2.74
CA VAL A 99 23.15 -1.16 1.77
C VAL A 99 24.62 -0.95 2.07
N ASP A 100 25.31 -2.04 2.36
CA ASP A 100 26.77 -2.09 2.40
C ASP A 100 27.27 -2.10 0.96
N SER A 101 27.96 -1.03 0.55
CA SER A 101 28.40 -0.85 -0.83
C SER A 101 29.53 -1.81 -1.22
N ASP A 102 30.33 -2.30 -0.27
CA ASP A 102 31.39 -3.29 -0.55
C ASP A 102 30.79 -4.67 -0.86
N ASP A 103 29.59 -4.94 -0.36
CA ASP A 103 28.85 -6.17 -0.66
C ASP A 103 27.98 -6.07 -1.93
N ASN A 104 28.03 -4.93 -2.65
CA ASN A 104 27.30 -4.74 -3.92
C ASN A 104 28.29 -4.46 -5.06
N ALA A 105 28.36 -5.35 -6.05
CA ALA A 105 29.36 -5.27 -7.12
C ALA A 105 29.32 -3.95 -7.92
N ALA A 106 28.13 -3.39 -8.13
CA ALA A 106 27.96 -2.12 -8.83
C ALA A 106 28.46 -0.92 -8.01
N ARG A 107 28.35 -1.01 -6.68
CA ARG A 107 28.68 0.08 -5.76
C ARG A 107 30.01 -0.05 -5.04
N ARG A 108 30.71 -1.17 -5.23
CA ARG A 108 31.94 -1.46 -4.47
C ARG A 108 32.92 -0.28 -4.42
N GLY A 109 33.32 0.08 -3.20
CA GLY A 109 34.19 1.23 -2.92
C GLY A 109 33.49 2.59 -2.92
N MET A 110 32.18 2.65 -3.07
CA MET A 110 31.38 3.85 -2.83
C MET A 110 30.98 3.95 -1.35
N GLU A 111 30.47 5.10 -0.95
CA GLU A 111 29.84 5.29 0.37
C GLU A 111 28.61 4.37 0.49
N ASP A 112 28.40 3.80 1.68
CA ASP A 112 27.21 2.98 1.98
C ASP A 112 25.93 3.79 1.87
N LEU A 113 24.83 3.11 1.52
CA LEU A 113 23.52 3.73 1.60
C LEU A 113 22.94 3.52 3.00
N SER A 114 22.84 4.59 3.76
CA SER A 114 22.11 4.59 5.02
C SER A 114 20.64 4.26 4.77
N PRO A 115 19.94 3.59 5.69
CA PRO A 115 18.51 3.40 5.57
C PRO A 115 17.81 4.75 5.52
N THR A 116 16.70 4.85 4.82
CA THR A 116 15.90 6.07 4.74
C THR A 116 14.54 5.89 5.38
N LEU A 117 14.03 6.96 5.98
CA LEU A 117 12.66 7.09 6.43
C LEU A 117 12.00 8.22 5.66
N GLU A 118 10.90 7.93 4.99
CA GLU A 118 10.09 8.87 4.24
C GLU A 118 8.80 9.11 5.00
N LEU A 119 8.46 10.36 5.27
CA LEU A 119 7.22 10.75 5.95
C LEU A 119 6.55 11.89 5.20
N GLY A 120 5.22 11.89 5.20
CA GLY A 120 4.46 12.98 4.62
C GLY A 120 2.98 12.72 4.48
N PRO A 121 2.18 13.72 4.05
CA PRO A 121 0.75 13.57 3.86
C PRO A 121 0.42 12.62 2.71
N SER A 122 -0.70 11.92 2.84
CA SER A 122 -1.38 11.17 1.79
C SER A 122 -2.82 11.63 1.71
N LEU A 123 -3.28 11.95 0.51
CA LEU A 123 -4.69 12.19 0.22
C LEU A 123 -5.24 10.97 -0.53
N ASP A 124 -6.21 10.30 0.06
CA ASP A 124 -6.85 9.13 -0.49
C ASP A 124 -8.26 9.51 -0.94
N LEU A 125 -8.53 9.35 -2.24
CA LEU A 125 -9.82 9.70 -2.86
C LEU A 125 -10.60 8.43 -3.13
N HIS A 126 -11.77 8.30 -2.51
CA HIS A 126 -12.68 7.17 -2.67
C HIS A 126 -13.45 7.30 -3.98
N LEU A 127 -13.04 6.58 -5.03
CA LEU A 127 -13.66 6.67 -6.36
C LEU A 127 -14.92 5.82 -6.47
N TRP A 128 -14.87 4.61 -5.94
CA TRP A 128 -15.98 3.68 -6.08
C TRP A 128 -15.95 2.58 -5.03
N ARG A 129 -17.12 2.19 -4.58
CA ARG A 129 -17.38 1.06 -3.71
C ARG A 129 -18.47 0.20 -4.33
N SER A 130 -18.33 -1.13 -4.30
CA SER A 130 -19.43 -2.01 -4.70
C SER A 130 -20.57 -1.95 -3.68
N HIS A 131 -21.78 -2.32 -4.09
CA HIS A 131 -22.95 -2.30 -3.21
C HIS A 131 -22.80 -3.22 -1.97
N ASP A 132 -22.03 -4.28 -2.09
CA ASP A 132 -21.70 -5.24 -1.03
C ASP A 132 -20.36 -4.92 -0.34
N GLU A 133 -19.78 -3.74 -0.64
CA GLU A 133 -18.51 -3.20 -0.11
C GLU A 133 -17.28 -4.11 -0.30
N ARG A 134 -17.40 -5.19 -1.07
CA ARG A 134 -16.34 -6.15 -1.33
C ARG A 134 -15.24 -5.64 -2.25
N TYR A 135 -15.54 -4.63 -3.03
CA TYR A 135 -14.59 -4.00 -3.96
C TYR A 135 -14.52 -2.52 -3.66
N LYS A 136 -13.30 -2.04 -3.40
CA LYS A 136 -13.02 -0.63 -3.11
C LYS A 136 -11.97 -0.13 -4.10
N LEU A 137 -12.27 0.96 -4.79
CA LEU A 137 -11.35 1.60 -5.75
C LEU A 137 -11.02 3.00 -5.27
N ASP A 138 -9.74 3.25 -5.04
CA ASP A 138 -9.23 4.50 -4.53
C ASP A 138 -8.09 5.07 -5.38
N VAL A 139 -7.92 6.38 -5.34
CA VAL A 139 -6.69 7.05 -5.78
C VAL A 139 -5.96 7.55 -4.55
N VAL A 140 -4.72 7.13 -4.39
CA VAL A 140 -3.87 7.44 -3.24
C VAL A 140 -2.74 8.35 -3.70
N LEU A 141 -2.60 9.52 -3.08
CA LEU A 141 -1.71 10.61 -3.49
C LEU A 141 -0.71 10.98 -2.36
N PRO A 142 0.27 10.11 -2.04
CA PRO A 142 1.26 10.38 -1.02
C PRO A 142 2.36 11.33 -1.53
N VAL A 143 2.67 12.35 -0.75
CA VAL A 143 3.86 13.19 -0.93
C VAL A 143 4.72 13.02 0.31
N ARG A 144 5.92 12.46 0.17
CA ARG A 144 6.79 12.13 1.29
C ARG A 144 8.13 12.85 1.19
N VAL A 145 8.69 13.14 2.35
CA VAL A 145 10.02 13.74 2.51
C VAL A 145 10.95 12.68 3.10
N PRO A 146 11.91 12.17 2.33
CA PRO A 146 12.89 11.19 2.79
C PRO A 146 14.06 11.85 3.53
N PHE A 147 14.46 11.18 4.63
CA PHE A 147 15.64 11.47 5.43
C PHE A 147 16.45 10.21 5.62
N THR A 148 17.78 10.32 5.67
CA THR A 148 18.65 9.21 6.08
C THR A 148 18.50 8.95 7.58
N VAL A 149 18.53 7.67 7.98
CA VAL A 149 18.48 7.26 9.38
C VAL A 149 19.91 7.01 9.86
N GLU A 150 20.53 8.06 10.33
CA GLU A 150 21.92 8.10 10.84
C GLU A 150 22.04 9.12 11.98
N SER A 151 23.22 9.23 12.61
CA SER A 151 23.44 10.15 13.74
C SER A 151 23.17 11.61 13.40
N SER A 152 23.32 11.99 12.11
CA SER A 152 23.00 13.31 11.57
C SER A 152 22.09 13.14 10.36
N PRO A 153 20.75 13.05 10.54
CA PRO A 153 19.82 12.81 9.44
C PRO A 153 19.94 13.85 8.33
N ARG A 154 20.07 13.40 7.10
CA ARG A 154 20.16 14.26 5.91
C ARG A 154 18.83 14.22 5.15
N TYR A 155 18.31 15.38 4.81
CA TYR A 155 17.22 15.53 3.85
C TYR A 155 17.72 15.19 2.44
N ILE A 156 17.06 14.25 1.77
CA ILE A 156 17.46 13.78 0.43
C ILE A 156 16.41 14.05 -0.65
N GLY A 157 15.45 14.95 -0.42
CA GLY A 157 14.51 15.39 -1.45
C GLY A 157 13.06 15.09 -1.10
N TRP A 158 12.24 14.88 -2.12
CA TRP A 158 10.84 14.48 -1.99
C TRP A 158 10.52 13.32 -2.94
N VAL A 159 9.47 12.57 -2.60
CA VAL A 159 8.90 11.49 -3.42
C VAL A 159 7.39 11.68 -3.51
N PHE A 160 6.85 11.62 -4.71
CA PHE A 160 5.43 11.58 -5.01
C PHE A 160 5.11 10.28 -5.75
N ALA A 161 4.28 9.43 -5.17
CA ALA A 161 3.99 8.11 -5.70
C ALA A 161 2.47 7.88 -5.81
N PRO A 162 1.77 8.65 -6.70
CA PRO A 162 0.34 8.48 -6.90
C PRO A 162 0.05 7.07 -7.40
N ARG A 163 -1.05 6.48 -6.93
CA ARG A 163 -1.47 5.14 -7.37
C ARG A 163 -2.98 4.99 -7.37
N VAL A 164 -3.47 4.14 -8.25
CA VAL A 164 -4.82 3.59 -8.19
C VAL A 164 -4.75 2.29 -7.39
N ASN A 165 -5.61 2.18 -6.39
CA ASN A 165 -5.71 1.03 -5.49
C ASN A 165 -7.05 0.33 -5.70
N LEU A 166 -7.02 -0.99 -5.85
CA LEU A 166 -8.20 -1.84 -5.83
C LEU A 166 -8.07 -2.82 -4.67
N ASP A 167 -8.97 -2.71 -3.70
CA ASP A 167 -9.10 -3.67 -2.62
C ASP A 167 -10.26 -4.61 -2.88
N VAL A 168 -10.01 -5.90 -2.66
CA VAL A 168 -10.97 -6.97 -2.89
C VAL A 168 -11.10 -7.79 -1.62
N GLU A 169 -12.27 -7.76 -1.01
CA GLU A 169 -12.61 -8.61 0.13
C GLU A 169 -13.22 -9.93 -0.33
N HIS A 170 -12.98 -10.99 0.43
CA HIS A 170 -13.53 -12.33 0.14
C HIS A 170 -13.15 -12.84 -1.26
N VAL A 171 -11.85 -12.74 -1.60
CA VAL A 171 -11.30 -13.14 -2.91
C VAL A 171 -11.82 -14.52 -3.34
N ALA A 172 -12.32 -14.62 -4.56
CA ALA A 172 -12.89 -15.83 -5.12
C ALA A 172 -13.99 -16.47 -4.25
N GLY A 173 -14.75 -15.68 -3.49
CA GLY A 173 -15.80 -16.15 -2.58
C GLY A 173 -15.28 -16.78 -1.28
N GLN A 174 -13.98 -16.77 -1.04
CA GLN A 174 -13.35 -17.33 0.16
C GLN A 174 -13.38 -16.30 1.29
N LYS A 175 -14.23 -16.51 2.29
CA LYS A 175 -14.35 -15.60 3.45
C LYS A 175 -13.02 -15.32 4.13
N GLY A 176 -12.75 -14.04 4.39
CA GLY A 176 -11.61 -13.54 5.13
C GLY A 176 -10.30 -13.48 4.33
N TRP A 177 -10.26 -13.86 3.05
CA TRP A 177 -9.16 -13.57 2.16
C TRP A 177 -9.33 -12.19 1.54
N ASN A 178 -8.37 -11.30 1.75
CA ASN A 178 -8.35 -9.95 1.23
C ASN A 178 -7.16 -9.76 0.31
N MET A 179 -7.37 -9.10 -0.81
CA MET A 179 -6.34 -8.80 -1.80
C MET A 179 -6.31 -7.30 -2.05
N GLY A 180 -5.12 -6.72 -2.10
CA GLY A 180 -4.89 -5.37 -2.58
C GLY A 180 -4.12 -5.40 -3.89
N LEU A 181 -4.44 -4.50 -4.80
CA LEU A 181 -3.71 -4.25 -6.04
C LEU A 181 -3.54 -2.75 -6.22
N GLY A 182 -2.29 -2.28 -6.20
CA GLY A 182 -1.94 -0.88 -6.42
C GLY A 182 -1.07 -0.73 -7.66
N VAL A 183 -1.33 0.28 -8.49
CA VAL A 183 -0.50 0.61 -9.64
C VAL A 183 -0.37 2.12 -9.80
N GLY A 184 0.86 2.59 -10.02
CA GLY A 184 1.10 4.01 -10.23
C GLY A 184 2.54 4.37 -10.52
N PRO A 185 2.77 5.55 -11.11
CA PRO A 185 4.10 6.08 -11.35
C PRO A 185 4.74 6.56 -10.03
N VAL A 186 6.06 6.64 -10.04
CA VAL A 186 6.85 7.27 -8.99
C VAL A 186 7.56 8.47 -9.57
N PHE A 187 7.49 9.59 -8.87
CA PHE A 187 8.25 10.80 -9.18
C PHE A 187 9.12 11.16 -7.97
N ALA A 188 10.34 11.56 -8.22
CA ALA A 188 11.26 11.93 -7.14
C ALA A 188 12.07 13.18 -7.50
N ALA A 189 12.49 13.90 -6.47
CA ALA A 189 13.45 15.00 -6.62
C ALA A 189 14.78 14.47 -7.17
N ARG A 190 15.50 15.31 -7.94
CA ARG A 190 16.87 15.01 -8.36
C ARG A 190 17.73 14.55 -7.20
N ARG A 191 17.68 15.25 -6.07
CA ARG A 191 18.47 14.92 -4.86
C ARG A 191 18.20 13.52 -4.31
N PHE A 192 16.96 13.00 -4.45
CA PHE A 192 16.63 11.63 -4.09
C PHE A 192 17.28 10.64 -5.06
N ASN A 193 17.16 10.88 -6.36
CA ASN A 193 17.77 10.02 -7.36
C ASN A 193 19.32 10.11 -7.32
N ASP A 194 19.88 11.29 -7.04
CA ASP A 194 21.33 11.46 -6.86
C ASP A 194 21.87 10.57 -5.73
N TYR A 195 21.15 10.48 -4.61
CA TYR A 195 21.54 9.68 -3.47
C TYR A 195 21.76 8.18 -3.82
N PHE A 196 20.94 7.64 -4.71
CA PHE A 196 20.99 6.24 -5.09
C PHE A 196 21.81 5.98 -6.36
N TYR A 197 21.80 6.90 -7.33
CA TYR A 197 22.19 6.60 -8.71
C TYR A 197 23.29 7.48 -9.27
N SER A 198 23.66 8.58 -8.65
CA SER A 198 24.76 9.43 -9.14
C SER A 198 26.11 8.85 -8.78
N ILE A 199 27.10 9.12 -9.64
CA ILE A 199 28.50 8.70 -9.49
C ILE A 199 29.35 9.96 -9.50
N GLU A 200 29.91 10.31 -8.35
CA GLU A 200 30.82 11.45 -8.20
C GLU A 200 32.24 11.13 -8.70
N ASP A 201 33.07 12.16 -8.93
CA ASP A 201 34.43 12.01 -9.45
C ASP A 201 35.29 11.05 -8.61
N ARG A 202 35.08 11.01 -7.29
CA ARG A 202 35.78 10.12 -6.35
C ARG A 202 35.42 8.65 -6.54
N ASP A 203 34.26 8.36 -7.13
CA ASP A 203 33.70 7.03 -7.28
C ASP A 203 33.87 6.48 -8.69
N VAL A 204 34.49 7.26 -9.60
CA VAL A 204 34.70 6.88 -10.99
C VAL A 204 35.69 5.74 -11.11
N THR A 205 35.36 4.74 -11.93
CA THR A 205 36.24 3.62 -12.31
C THR A 205 36.14 3.37 -13.82
N PRO A 206 37.03 2.56 -14.42
CA PRO A 206 36.94 2.26 -15.86
C PRO A 206 35.60 1.64 -16.30
N ILE A 207 34.88 0.99 -15.40
CA ILE A 207 33.58 0.34 -15.66
C ILE A 207 32.38 1.10 -15.06
N ARG A 208 32.64 2.17 -14.32
CA ARG A 208 31.65 3.01 -13.65
C ARG A 208 31.99 4.48 -13.89
N PRO A 209 31.66 5.02 -15.09
CA PRO A 209 31.92 6.42 -15.40
C PRO A 209 31.05 7.36 -14.56
N ARG A 210 31.48 8.65 -14.51
CA ARG A 210 30.66 9.71 -13.88
C ARG A 210 29.23 9.71 -14.44
N TYR A 211 28.28 9.89 -13.55
CA TYR A 211 26.88 9.99 -13.88
C TYR A 211 26.15 10.92 -12.92
N GLU A 212 25.28 11.74 -13.45
CA GLU A 212 24.40 12.62 -12.67
C GLU A 212 22.95 12.21 -12.94
N ALA A 213 22.26 11.73 -11.92
CA ALA A 213 20.88 11.32 -12.03
C ALA A 213 19.96 12.54 -12.17
N GLU A 214 18.89 12.40 -12.94
CA GLU A 214 17.87 13.43 -13.08
C GLU A 214 16.71 13.20 -12.14
N GLY A 215 16.02 14.28 -11.76
CA GLY A 215 14.74 14.22 -11.06
C GLY A 215 13.56 13.99 -12.00
N GLY A 216 12.39 13.81 -11.45
CA GLY A 216 11.16 13.61 -12.19
C GLY A 216 10.68 12.17 -12.18
N TYR A 217 10.30 11.64 -13.33
CA TYR A 217 9.80 10.27 -13.42
C TYR A 217 10.86 9.25 -12.97
N SER A 218 10.50 8.42 -12.03
CA SER A 218 11.37 7.45 -11.37
C SER A 218 10.85 6.01 -11.53
N GLY A 219 10.00 5.77 -12.53
CA GLY A 219 9.48 4.45 -12.89
C GLY A 219 8.03 4.23 -12.49
N LEU A 220 7.51 3.05 -12.85
CA LEU A 220 6.18 2.56 -12.49
C LEU A 220 6.31 1.53 -11.37
N ASN A 221 5.35 1.50 -10.46
CA ASN A 221 5.26 0.46 -9.43
C ASN A 221 3.91 -0.25 -9.50
N VAL A 222 3.94 -1.58 -9.36
CA VAL A 222 2.77 -2.44 -9.20
C VAL A 222 2.94 -3.21 -7.89
N LEU A 223 1.99 -3.08 -7.00
CA LEU A 223 1.96 -3.77 -5.72
C LEU A 223 0.75 -4.69 -5.67
N THR A 224 0.94 -5.92 -5.25
CA THR A 224 -0.17 -6.81 -4.88
C THR A 224 0.05 -7.37 -3.49
N SER A 225 -1.01 -7.51 -2.75
CA SER A 225 -1.00 -8.12 -1.42
C SER A 225 -2.13 -9.13 -1.30
N LEU A 226 -1.92 -10.12 -0.46
CA LEU A 226 -2.92 -11.12 -0.10
C LEU A 226 -2.81 -11.40 1.39
N SER A 227 -3.91 -11.33 2.10
CA SER A 227 -3.90 -11.58 3.55
C SER A 227 -5.16 -12.29 4.00
N LYS A 228 -5.03 -12.95 5.16
CA LYS A 228 -6.18 -13.53 5.86
C LYS A 228 -6.00 -13.43 7.35
N LYS A 229 -7.05 -12.97 8.02
CA LYS A 229 -7.18 -13.03 9.47
C LYS A 229 -7.96 -14.27 9.87
N PHE A 230 -7.42 -15.03 10.80
CA PHE A 230 -8.06 -16.14 11.50
C PHE A 230 -8.33 -15.72 12.95
N PRO A 231 -9.15 -16.44 13.73
CA PRO A 231 -9.46 -16.02 15.08
C PRO A 231 -8.26 -15.81 16.02
N LYS A 232 -7.13 -16.51 15.77
CA LYS A 232 -5.94 -16.48 16.63
C LYS A 232 -4.66 -16.10 15.92
N TYR A 233 -4.67 -15.91 14.60
CA TYR A 233 -3.48 -15.57 13.82
C TYR A 233 -3.85 -14.87 12.53
N TRP A 234 -2.89 -14.14 12.02
CA TRP A 234 -2.93 -13.47 10.72
C TRP A 234 -1.83 -14.02 9.82
N VAL A 235 -2.11 -14.14 8.55
CA VAL A 235 -1.14 -14.44 7.50
C VAL A 235 -1.24 -13.41 6.40
N GLY A 236 -0.08 -13.05 5.82
CA GLY A 236 -0.06 -12.11 4.71
C GLY A 236 1.15 -12.31 3.82
N ALA A 237 1.01 -11.90 2.57
CA ALA A 237 2.09 -11.87 1.59
C ALA A 237 1.91 -10.64 0.70
N TYR A 238 3.02 -10.11 0.19
CA TYR A 238 2.99 -9.08 -0.84
C TYR A 238 4.04 -9.34 -1.90
N LEU A 239 3.79 -8.78 -3.08
CA LEU A 239 4.73 -8.72 -4.19
C LEU A 239 4.68 -7.32 -4.79
N SER A 240 5.84 -6.70 -4.99
CA SER A 240 5.97 -5.40 -5.64
C SER A 240 6.90 -5.51 -6.83
N TYR A 241 6.44 -5.05 -7.98
CA TYR A 241 7.19 -4.98 -9.21
C TYR A 241 7.36 -3.53 -9.64
N GLY A 242 8.62 -3.10 -9.84
CA GLY A 242 8.97 -1.79 -10.36
C GLY A 242 9.51 -1.88 -11.78
N ALA A 243 8.96 -1.12 -12.72
CA ALA A 243 9.54 -0.90 -14.04
C ALA A 243 10.27 0.44 -14.04
N LEU A 244 11.55 0.43 -14.44
CA LEU A 244 12.43 1.61 -14.40
C LEU A 244 12.68 2.23 -15.78
N SER A 245 12.10 1.67 -16.84
CA SER A 245 12.24 2.22 -18.20
C SER A 245 11.69 3.65 -18.26
N GLY A 246 12.46 4.58 -18.78
CA GLY A 246 12.16 6.01 -18.85
C GLY A 246 12.43 6.78 -17.55
N ALA A 247 12.93 6.12 -16.49
CA ALA A 247 13.31 6.83 -15.26
C ALA A 247 14.51 7.75 -15.50
N GLY A 248 14.53 8.94 -14.86
CA GLY A 248 15.61 9.92 -15.00
C GLY A 248 17.00 9.43 -14.56
N PHE A 249 17.10 8.17 -14.14
CA PHE A 249 18.33 7.50 -13.74
C PHE A 249 18.54 6.16 -14.45
N GLU A 250 17.73 5.79 -15.46
CA GLU A 250 17.76 4.45 -16.06
C GLU A 250 19.09 4.08 -16.73
N ASP A 251 19.86 5.09 -17.15
CA ASP A 251 21.17 4.93 -17.81
C ASP A 251 22.36 4.98 -16.82
N SER A 252 22.08 5.08 -15.52
CA SER A 252 23.13 5.03 -14.50
C SER A 252 23.86 3.68 -14.56
N PRO A 253 25.20 3.67 -14.49
CA PRO A 253 25.98 2.44 -14.34
C PRO A 253 25.60 1.59 -13.11
N LEU A 254 24.93 2.18 -12.14
CA LEU A 254 24.40 1.51 -10.95
C LEU A 254 23.09 0.76 -11.23
N VAL A 255 22.38 1.07 -12.33
CA VAL A 255 21.17 0.35 -12.73
C VAL A 255 21.55 -0.87 -13.55
N LYS A 256 21.55 -2.03 -12.92
CA LYS A 256 21.90 -3.31 -13.54
C LYS A 256 20.71 -4.01 -14.19
N THR A 257 19.50 -3.70 -13.73
CA THR A 257 18.25 -4.22 -14.29
C THR A 257 17.19 -3.12 -14.37
N LYS A 258 16.45 -3.09 -15.48
CA LYS A 258 15.33 -2.14 -15.68
C LYS A 258 14.04 -2.56 -14.98
N SER A 259 14.10 -3.59 -14.16
CA SER A 259 13.00 -4.03 -13.32
C SER A 259 13.47 -4.29 -11.89
N SER A 260 12.57 -4.10 -10.95
CA SER A 260 12.84 -4.31 -9.53
C SER A 260 11.71 -5.15 -8.97
N LEU A 261 12.03 -6.29 -8.38
CA LEU A 261 11.06 -7.17 -7.75
C LEU A 261 11.34 -7.24 -6.26
N SER A 262 10.33 -7.04 -5.43
CA SER A 262 10.43 -7.27 -3.98
C SER A 262 9.19 -8.02 -3.51
N GLY A 263 9.30 -8.69 -2.37
CA GLY A 263 8.18 -9.43 -1.82
C GLY A 263 8.44 -9.90 -0.41
N GLY A 264 7.38 -10.25 0.28
CA GLY A 264 7.47 -10.74 1.65
C GLY A 264 6.28 -11.60 2.03
N ILE A 265 6.51 -12.38 3.07
CA ILE A 265 5.48 -13.19 3.73
C ILE A 265 5.54 -12.94 5.22
N GLY A 266 4.41 -13.07 5.88
CA GLY A 266 4.30 -12.85 7.31
C GLY A 266 3.25 -13.70 7.97
N PHE A 267 3.50 -13.97 9.24
CA PHE A 267 2.60 -14.67 10.12
C PHE A 267 2.64 -13.99 11.50
N ALA A 268 1.48 -13.73 12.09
CA ALA A 268 1.41 -13.15 13.43
C ALA A 268 0.35 -13.85 14.28
N TRP A 269 0.64 -14.07 15.57
CA TRP A 269 -0.31 -14.54 16.57
C TRP A 269 -0.99 -13.35 17.26
N MET A 270 -2.31 -13.44 17.41
CA MET A 270 -3.10 -12.54 18.25
C MET A 270 -2.84 -12.88 19.70
N ILE A 271 -2.34 -11.90 20.47
CA ILE A 271 -1.97 -12.07 21.88
C ILE A 271 -3.04 -11.47 22.79
N GLY A 272 -3.65 -10.36 22.35
CA GLY A 272 -4.68 -9.67 23.11
C GLY A 272 -5.56 -8.78 22.26
N GLU A 273 -6.73 -8.49 22.81
CA GLU A 273 -7.72 -7.60 22.21
C GLU A 273 -8.42 -6.77 23.27
N SER A 274 -9.00 -5.63 22.88
CA SER A 274 -9.77 -4.77 23.75
C SER A 274 -11.11 -5.41 24.14
N SER A 275 -11.50 -5.29 25.39
CA SER A 275 -12.88 -5.56 25.82
C SER A 275 -13.87 -4.47 25.40
N ARG A 276 -13.38 -3.27 25.05
CA ARG A 276 -14.18 -2.20 24.48
C ARG A 276 -14.40 -2.49 23.00
N LEU A 277 -15.68 -2.59 22.61
CA LEU A 277 -16.09 -2.73 21.22
C LEU A 277 -16.45 -1.37 20.63
N VAL A 278 -16.16 -1.19 19.34
CA VAL A 278 -16.52 -0.01 18.55
C VAL A 278 -17.22 -0.47 17.27
N GLU A 279 -18.15 0.34 16.77
CA GLU A 279 -18.68 0.16 15.43
C GLU A 279 -17.58 0.58 14.45
N SER A 280 -17.18 -0.31 13.55
CA SER A 280 -16.15 -0.04 12.56
C SER A 280 -16.64 -0.54 11.21
N GLU A 281 -16.62 0.35 10.23
CA GLU A 281 -16.90 0.02 8.83
C GLU A 281 -15.65 -0.59 8.15
N ASP A 282 -14.48 -0.54 8.82
CA ASP A 282 -13.20 -0.99 8.29
C ASP A 282 -12.81 -2.38 8.83
N ASP A 283 -12.73 -3.37 7.91
CA ASP A 283 -11.84 -4.56 7.88
C ASP A 283 -12.04 -5.35 6.60
#